data_441241a8444975bf4ac055d056425b86
#
_entry.id   441241a8444975bf4ac055d056425b86
#
_cell.length_a   1.000
_cell.length_b   1.000
_cell.length_c   1.000
_cell.angle_alpha   90.00
_cell.angle_beta   90.00
_cell.angle_gamma   90.00
#
_symmetry.space_group_name_H-M   'P 1'
#
loop_
_entity.id
_entity.type
_entity.pdbx_description
1 polymer ?
#
loop_
_entity_poly.entity_id
_entity_poly.type
_entity_poly.pdbx_seq_one_letter_code
_entity_poly.pdbx_strand_id
1 'polypeptide(L)'
;MRQEQKNLSNKEIASILRNIAAVYLLTNANRFKIIAYDNAADTVGQLTRELKDIWQEDKLFNIPGIGKTIGSNLDELFKTGKSEHFKGIMKKIPSTVFILMNLPTIGPKKAYKLVQALKLLNPKTVIKDLQKAAEQNHVAKLETFGEKSQKDILEAIKLYEKRSSKSDRMPLPYAYALAREISNYLEKFPGVNRIHTLGSLRRMVSTIGDVDIAVQVESHKVHKVKSLEKEIVNYFLKFPKIISVVNTGDKKASVIVSPNIRVDLRVQGEKSYGAMLQYFTGSKMHNIRLREYGIKKGLSLNEYGIKSISNFQLPTSIEIPNPKSKLFEFKEEKELYNFLGLQYIPPEIREGTNEIDLAEKNKIPNLVEIKDIKGDLHIHSSYDLKPSHDFGENSYQEILEKAEQLKYEYVGFTDHNTKISGQTEKEILDIMKLRYKDIRKINSKVKNFIGLEIDIMPDGKLALPEKAIDYVDFLIVSVHSVFNMDMKSMTQRVLSALSYPKVKILAHPTGRLLGSREGFELDWAKIFEFCSKKNIAIEINSLPKRLDLPDSLVREALQYKVKFAINTDAHANSHMDGMFYGVSVARRGWCTKNDIINTLSISDFRKWINR
;
A
#
# COMPACT_ATOMS: atom_id res chain seq x y z
N MET A 1 -7.98 38.47 13.86
CA MET A 1 -7.02 37.53 13.24
C MET A 1 -7.38 36.13 13.72
N ARG A 2 -8.01 35.28 12.91
CA ARG A 2 -8.18 33.86 13.21
C ARG A 2 -6.79 33.22 13.09
N GLN A 3 -6.25 32.70 14.19
CA GLN A 3 -5.04 31.87 14.13
C GLN A 3 -5.32 30.73 13.14
N GLU A 4 -4.44 30.57 12.15
CA GLU A 4 -4.46 29.43 11.23
C GLU A 4 -4.42 28.15 12.05
N GLN A 5 -5.53 27.44 12.09
CA GLN A 5 -5.59 26.11 12.72
C GLN A 5 -4.71 25.16 11.91
N LYS A 6 -3.62 24.71 12.51
CA LYS A 6 -2.72 23.72 11.92
C LYS A 6 -3.53 22.48 11.53
N ASN A 7 -3.65 22.21 10.23
CA ASN A 7 -4.31 21.00 9.73
C ASN A 7 -3.43 19.79 10.05
N LEU A 8 -3.87 18.97 11.02
CA LEU A 8 -3.19 17.72 11.36
C LEU A 8 -3.54 16.63 10.33
N SER A 9 -2.53 15.97 9.80
CA SER A 9 -2.68 14.80 8.92
C SER A 9 -3.10 13.56 9.71
N ASN A 10 -3.64 12.56 9.02
CA ASN A 10 -3.91 11.24 9.62
C ASN A 10 -2.67 10.66 10.30
N LYS A 11 -1.48 10.84 9.74
CA LYS A 11 -0.21 10.40 10.32
C LYS A 11 0.08 11.09 11.66
N GLU A 12 -0.12 12.40 11.76
CA GLU A 12 0.07 13.16 13.00
C GLU A 12 -0.96 12.76 14.06
N ILE A 13 -2.24 12.59 13.68
CA ILE A 13 -3.31 12.14 14.59
C ILE A 13 -3.04 10.72 15.09
N ALA A 14 -2.68 9.79 14.21
CA ALA A 14 -2.31 8.44 14.59
C ALA A 14 -1.10 8.42 15.54
N SER A 15 -0.12 9.30 15.32
CA SER A 15 1.02 9.45 16.24
C SER A 15 0.59 9.95 17.62
N ILE A 16 -0.33 10.93 17.68
CA ILE A 16 -0.90 11.40 18.96
C ILE A 16 -1.58 10.26 19.71
N LEU A 17 -2.43 9.49 19.03
CA LEU A 17 -3.16 8.37 19.63
C LEU A 17 -2.22 7.27 20.14
N ARG A 18 -1.16 6.91 19.36
CA ARG A 18 -0.12 5.97 19.81
C ARG A 18 0.65 6.49 21.02
N ASN A 19 0.96 7.77 21.05
CA ASN A 19 1.64 8.37 22.18
C ASN A 19 0.79 8.29 23.45
N ILE A 20 -0.54 8.47 23.34
CA ILE A 20 -1.48 8.30 24.45
C ILE A 20 -1.53 6.84 24.92
N ALA A 21 -1.59 5.88 23.99
CA ALA A 21 -1.52 4.45 24.31
C ALA A 21 -0.21 4.11 25.05
N ALA A 22 0.91 4.68 24.60
CA ALA A 22 2.21 4.52 25.26
C ALA A 22 2.21 5.09 26.70
N VAL A 23 1.62 6.25 26.93
CA VAL A 23 1.48 6.80 28.30
C VAL A 23 0.65 5.86 29.15
N TYR A 24 -0.49 5.38 28.67
CA TYR A 24 -1.31 4.42 29.43
C TYR A 24 -0.55 3.13 29.75
N LEU A 25 0.24 2.62 28.79
CA LEU A 25 1.10 1.45 29.02
C LEU A 25 2.15 1.72 30.12
N LEU A 26 2.82 2.87 30.06
CA LEU A 26 3.89 3.25 31.00
C LEU A 26 3.36 3.61 32.41
N THR A 27 2.12 4.05 32.49
CA THR A 27 1.45 4.37 33.77
C THR A 27 0.59 3.21 34.31
N ASN A 28 0.75 1.99 33.76
CA ASN A 28 0.00 0.80 34.14
C ASN A 28 -1.53 0.99 34.16
N ALA A 29 -2.07 1.74 33.18
CA ALA A 29 -3.50 1.93 33.03
C ALA A 29 -4.18 0.63 32.55
N ASN A 30 -5.51 0.60 32.62
CA ASN A 30 -6.32 -0.53 32.18
C ASN A 30 -5.98 -0.92 30.72
N ARG A 31 -5.73 -2.22 30.50
CA ARG A 31 -5.34 -2.80 29.21
C ARG A 31 -6.31 -2.45 28.07
N PHE A 32 -7.61 -2.37 28.35
CA PHE A 32 -8.61 -2.01 27.35
C PHE A 32 -8.43 -0.57 26.80
N LYS A 33 -7.97 0.37 27.65
CA LYS A 33 -7.65 1.73 27.18
C LYS A 33 -6.45 1.74 26.24
N ILE A 34 -5.42 0.95 26.55
CA ILE A 34 -4.23 0.84 25.70
C ILE A 34 -4.63 0.33 24.33
N ILE A 35 -5.33 -0.80 24.28
CA ILE A 35 -5.79 -1.43 23.02
C ILE A 35 -6.70 -0.48 22.23
N ALA A 36 -7.64 0.20 22.89
CA ALA A 36 -8.56 1.11 22.21
C ALA A 36 -7.84 2.28 21.51
N TYR A 37 -6.82 2.86 22.14
CA TYR A 37 -6.04 3.94 21.53
C TYR A 37 -5.07 3.44 20.46
N ASP A 38 -4.50 2.24 20.59
CA ASP A 38 -3.67 1.62 19.57
C ASP A 38 -4.51 1.28 18.32
N ASN A 39 -5.68 0.66 18.50
CA ASN A 39 -6.59 0.35 17.39
C ASN A 39 -7.07 1.63 16.69
N ALA A 40 -7.44 2.66 17.45
CA ALA A 40 -7.83 3.94 16.86
C ALA A 40 -6.69 4.59 16.07
N ALA A 41 -5.44 4.51 16.58
CA ALA A 41 -4.27 5.00 15.87
C ALA A 41 -4.04 4.22 14.56
N ASP A 42 -4.23 2.91 14.59
CA ASP A 42 -4.10 2.07 13.42
C ASP A 42 -5.20 2.34 12.40
N THR A 43 -6.44 2.44 12.85
CA THR A 43 -7.57 2.83 12.00
C THR A 43 -7.33 4.17 11.32
N VAL A 44 -7.01 5.22 12.09
CA VAL A 44 -6.74 6.56 11.54
C VAL A 44 -5.58 6.54 10.54
N GLY A 45 -4.50 5.82 10.87
CA GLY A 45 -3.38 5.68 9.96
C GLY A 45 -3.68 4.86 8.70
N GLN A 46 -4.81 4.12 8.64
CA GLN A 46 -5.24 3.32 7.48
C GLN A 46 -6.23 4.06 6.58
N LEU A 47 -6.84 5.14 7.07
CA LEU A 47 -7.79 5.90 6.28
C LEU A 47 -7.17 6.38 4.97
N THR A 48 -7.88 6.18 3.89
CA THR A 48 -7.51 6.66 2.55
C THR A 48 -7.96 8.10 2.28
N ARG A 49 -8.70 8.69 3.24
CA ARG A 49 -9.14 10.09 3.27
C ARG A 49 -8.68 10.74 4.57
N GLU A 50 -8.54 12.06 4.58
CA GLU A 50 -8.23 12.76 5.83
C GLU A 50 -9.36 12.60 6.84
N LEU A 51 -9.00 12.28 8.08
CA LEU A 51 -9.95 12.14 9.19
C LEU A 51 -10.75 13.42 9.42
N LYS A 52 -10.12 14.58 9.20
CA LYS A 52 -10.78 15.88 9.30
C LYS A 52 -11.93 16.03 8.30
N ASP A 53 -11.78 15.51 7.08
CA ASP A 53 -12.85 15.57 6.06
C ASP A 53 -14.04 14.71 6.47
N ILE A 54 -13.76 13.51 7.02
CA ILE A 54 -14.78 12.60 7.54
C ILE A 54 -15.51 13.23 8.75
N TRP A 55 -14.77 13.93 9.59
CA TRP A 55 -15.33 14.70 10.70
C TRP A 55 -16.24 15.83 10.22
N GLN A 56 -15.87 16.57 9.17
CA GLN A 56 -16.70 17.63 8.57
C GLN A 56 -18.00 17.10 7.97
N GLU A 57 -18.04 15.81 7.60
CA GLU A 57 -19.24 15.11 7.14
C GLU A 57 -20.10 14.53 8.29
N ASP A 58 -19.79 14.85 9.55
CA ASP A 58 -20.43 14.29 10.75
C ASP A 58 -20.36 12.76 10.87
N LYS A 59 -19.34 12.13 10.23
CA LYS A 59 -19.17 10.68 10.18
C LYS A 59 -18.04 10.15 11.07
N LEU A 60 -17.47 10.97 11.95
CA LEU A 60 -16.35 10.59 12.79
C LEU A 60 -16.65 9.37 13.67
N PHE A 61 -17.84 9.31 14.24
CA PHE A 61 -18.27 8.23 15.14
C PHE A 61 -18.67 6.95 14.41
N ASN A 62 -18.74 6.98 13.07
CA ASN A 62 -19.02 5.81 12.24
C ASN A 62 -17.74 5.06 11.86
N ILE A 63 -16.57 5.57 12.25
CA ILE A 63 -15.29 4.95 11.96
C ILE A 63 -15.05 3.82 12.97
N PRO A 64 -14.86 2.57 12.51
CA PRO A 64 -14.52 1.45 13.38
C PRO A 64 -13.30 1.75 14.24
N GLY A 65 -13.32 1.34 15.50
CA GLY A 65 -12.23 1.62 16.44
C GLY A 65 -12.22 3.05 17.03
N ILE A 66 -13.04 3.98 16.55
CA ILE A 66 -13.22 5.32 17.14
C ILE A 66 -14.45 5.33 18.05
N GLY A 67 -14.29 4.86 19.28
CA GLY A 67 -15.34 4.89 20.28
C GLY A 67 -15.66 6.31 20.79
N LYS A 68 -16.77 6.46 21.53
CA LYS A 68 -17.30 7.75 22.01
C LYS A 68 -16.23 8.64 22.68
N THR A 69 -15.41 8.09 23.56
CA THR A 69 -14.38 8.88 24.28
C THR A 69 -13.31 9.42 23.33
N ILE A 70 -12.79 8.57 22.44
CA ILE A 70 -11.74 8.98 21.48
C ILE A 70 -12.34 9.96 20.48
N GLY A 71 -13.54 9.68 19.95
CA GLY A 71 -14.22 10.55 19.01
C GLY A 71 -14.50 11.94 19.57
N SER A 72 -14.97 12.05 20.84
CA SER A 72 -15.19 13.37 21.47
C SER A 72 -13.89 14.18 21.64
N ASN A 73 -12.78 13.52 21.95
CA ASN A 73 -11.48 14.21 22.05
C ASN A 73 -10.90 14.61 20.68
N LEU A 74 -11.19 13.84 19.64
CA LEU A 74 -10.84 14.19 18.25
C LEU A 74 -11.73 15.34 17.75
N ASP A 75 -13.00 15.34 18.07
CA ASP A 75 -13.93 16.43 17.78
C ASP A 75 -13.46 17.75 18.43
N GLU A 76 -13.08 17.70 19.73
CA GLU A 76 -12.47 18.84 20.41
C GLU A 76 -11.20 19.30 19.69
N LEU A 77 -10.33 18.36 19.32
CA LEU A 77 -9.08 18.64 18.60
C LEU A 77 -9.34 19.35 17.25
N PHE A 78 -10.33 18.91 16.49
CA PHE A 78 -10.67 19.55 15.21
C PHE A 78 -11.36 20.90 15.39
N LYS A 79 -12.19 21.07 16.40
CA LYS A 79 -12.88 22.34 16.69
C LYS A 79 -11.95 23.43 17.22
N THR A 80 -11.03 23.06 18.10
CA THR A 80 -10.23 24.03 18.88
C THR A 80 -8.73 24.02 18.54
N GLY A 81 -8.28 23.06 17.74
CA GLY A 81 -6.87 22.82 17.43
C GLY A 81 -6.10 22.09 18.53
N LYS A 82 -6.74 21.72 19.65
CA LYS A 82 -6.12 21.00 20.78
C LYS A 82 -7.18 20.20 21.54
N SER A 83 -6.77 19.11 22.18
CA SER A 83 -7.57 18.43 23.18
C SER A 83 -6.88 18.50 24.54
N GLU A 84 -7.56 19.06 25.51
CA GLU A 84 -6.98 19.21 26.87
C GLU A 84 -6.77 17.84 27.52
N HIS A 85 -7.63 16.87 27.21
CA HIS A 85 -7.46 15.49 27.66
C HIS A 85 -6.16 14.87 27.09
N PHE A 86 -5.93 14.94 25.79
CA PHE A 86 -4.72 14.41 25.16
C PHE A 86 -3.47 15.09 25.72
N LYS A 87 -3.49 16.40 25.83
CA LYS A 87 -2.41 17.21 26.41
C LYS A 87 -2.11 16.82 27.85
N GLY A 88 -3.15 16.64 28.67
CA GLY A 88 -3.02 16.23 30.07
C GLY A 88 -2.39 14.85 30.24
N ILE A 89 -2.74 13.89 29.36
CA ILE A 89 -2.13 12.56 29.38
C ILE A 89 -0.67 12.62 28.94
N MET A 90 -0.36 13.29 27.81
CA MET A 90 0.99 13.34 27.27
C MET A 90 2.00 14.04 28.18
N LYS A 91 1.56 14.96 29.05
CA LYS A 91 2.43 15.62 30.05
C LYS A 91 2.94 14.70 31.14
N LYS A 92 2.38 13.49 31.31
CA LYS A 92 2.76 12.55 32.38
C LYS A 92 4.13 11.92 32.19
N ILE A 93 4.69 11.97 30.98
CA ILE A 93 6.02 11.43 30.67
C ILE A 93 6.83 12.44 29.83
N PRO A 94 8.17 12.38 29.86
CA PRO A 94 9.00 13.26 29.06
C PRO A 94 8.70 13.14 27.55
N SER A 95 8.61 14.27 26.86
CA SER A 95 8.32 14.31 25.41
C SER A 95 9.39 13.60 24.55
N THR A 96 10.62 13.50 25.05
CA THR A 96 11.72 12.78 24.41
C THR A 96 11.45 11.28 24.25
N VAL A 97 10.62 10.69 25.11
CA VAL A 97 10.17 9.29 24.97
C VAL A 97 9.46 9.09 23.64
N PHE A 98 8.55 10.00 23.26
CA PHE A 98 7.82 9.93 22.00
C PHE A 98 8.73 10.09 20.78
N ILE A 99 9.78 10.89 20.90
CA ILE A 99 10.78 11.05 19.82
C ILE A 99 11.57 9.75 19.62
N LEU A 100 12.00 9.11 20.71
CA LEU A 100 12.72 7.84 20.64
C LEU A 100 11.84 6.69 20.15
N MET A 101 10.55 6.72 20.39
CA MET A 101 9.60 5.73 19.84
C MET A 101 9.50 5.78 18.30
N ASN A 102 9.93 6.84 17.64
CA ASN A 102 10.01 6.92 16.18
C ASN A 102 11.19 6.12 15.60
N LEU A 103 12.13 5.71 16.44
CA LEU A 103 13.23 4.84 16.03
C LEU A 103 12.75 3.40 15.89
N PRO A 104 13.07 2.69 14.78
CA PRO A 104 12.78 1.28 14.63
C PRO A 104 13.25 0.48 15.86
N THR A 105 12.50 -0.54 16.25
CA THR A 105 12.80 -1.44 17.38
C THR A 105 12.75 -0.83 18.80
N ILE A 106 12.50 0.47 18.93
CA ILE A 106 12.38 1.15 20.23
C ILE A 106 10.91 1.37 20.58
N GLY A 107 10.32 0.42 21.32
CA GLY A 107 8.97 0.58 21.86
C GLY A 107 8.90 1.45 23.13
N PRO A 108 7.69 1.77 23.64
CA PRO A 108 7.49 2.71 24.76
C PRO A 108 8.33 2.38 26.01
N LYS A 109 8.36 1.12 26.44
CA LYS A 109 9.12 0.71 27.63
C LYS A 109 10.63 0.92 27.48
N LYS A 110 11.20 0.57 26.31
CA LYS A 110 12.61 0.79 26.01
C LYS A 110 12.93 2.27 25.94
N ALA A 111 12.12 3.07 25.23
CA ALA A 111 12.28 4.51 25.11
C ALA A 111 12.29 5.18 26.50
N TYR A 112 11.31 4.84 27.34
CA TYR A 112 11.21 5.39 28.69
C TYR A 112 12.43 5.04 29.56
N LYS A 113 12.88 3.78 29.56
CA LYS A 113 14.10 3.36 30.29
C LYS A 113 15.33 4.12 29.81
N LEU A 114 15.52 4.27 28.50
CA LEU A 114 16.66 5.03 27.94
C LEU A 114 16.62 6.50 28.37
N VAL A 115 15.45 7.14 28.29
CA VAL A 115 15.30 8.55 28.71
C VAL A 115 15.61 8.72 30.19
N GLN A 116 15.13 7.83 31.05
CA GLN A 116 15.38 7.91 32.50
C GLN A 116 16.85 7.63 32.86
N ALA A 117 17.39 6.53 32.34
CA ALA A 117 18.74 6.08 32.70
C ALA A 117 19.84 7.01 32.15
N LEU A 118 19.68 7.52 30.94
CA LEU A 118 20.67 8.38 30.28
C LEU A 118 20.32 9.87 30.39
N LYS A 119 19.25 10.25 31.12
CA LYS A 119 18.79 11.64 31.32
C LYS A 119 18.59 12.41 30.00
N LEU A 120 17.99 11.74 29.00
CA LEU A 120 17.80 12.30 27.66
C LEU A 120 16.57 13.24 27.64
N LEU A 121 16.69 14.44 28.16
CA LEU A 121 15.56 15.37 28.38
C LEU A 121 15.43 16.46 27.31
N ASN A 122 16.42 16.65 26.43
CA ASN A 122 16.37 17.69 25.41
C ASN A 122 15.74 17.15 24.10
N PRO A 123 14.52 17.60 23.71
CA PRO A 123 13.85 17.11 22.51
C PRO A 123 14.61 17.40 21.20
N LYS A 124 15.47 18.44 21.17
CA LYS A 124 16.20 18.83 19.95
C LYS A 124 17.42 17.95 19.70
N THR A 125 18.02 17.38 20.74
CA THR A 125 19.27 16.62 20.63
C THR A 125 19.14 15.14 21.00
N VAL A 126 17.99 14.71 21.50
CA VAL A 126 17.77 13.38 22.09
C VAL A 126 18.28 12.22 21.25
N ILE A 127 18.13 12.26 19.91
CA ILE A 127 18.60 11.20 19.01
C ILE A 127 20.14 11.20 18.94
N LYS A 128 20.76 12.39 18.81
CA LYS A 128 22.23 12.55 18.81
C LYS A 128 22.83 12.18 20.16
N ASP A 129 22.17 12.56 21.26
CA ASP A 129 22.60 12.22 22.61
C ASP A 129 22.53 10.72 22.87
N LEU A 130 21.48 10.05 22.38
CA LEU A 130 21.36 8.59 22.42
C LEU A 130 22.45 7.91 21.57
N GLN A 131 22.71 8.42 20.36
CA GLN A 131 23.77 7.92 19.49
C GLN A 131 25.13 7.98 20.19
N LYS A 132 25.49 9.16 20.73
CA LYS A 132 26.73 9.37 21.48
C LYS A 132 26.84 8.41 22.68
N ALA A 133 25.77 8.25 23.45
CA ALA A 133 25.75 7.33 24.58
C ALA A 133 25.94 5.86 24.14
N ALA A 134 25.37 5.46 23.00
CA ALA A 134 25.56 4.13 22.45
C ALA A 134 26.98 3.93 21.91
N GLU A 135 27.56 4.89 21.21
CA GLU A 135 28.96 4.85 20.74
C GLU A 135 29.96 4.76 21.90
N GLN A 136 29.62 5.32 23.06
CA GLN A 136 30.45 5.30 24.30
C GLN A 136 30.16 4.05 25.17
N ASN A 137 29.42 3.05 24.68
CA ASN A 137 29.03 1.84 25.40
C ASN A 137 28.22 2.08 26.68
N HIS A 138 27.59 3.24 26.84
CA HIS A 138 26.74 3.52 27.99
C HIS A 138 25.40 2.74 27.93
N VAL A 139 24.87 2.48 26.72
CA VAL A 139 23.62 1.75 26.54
C VAL A 139 23.77 0.27 26.91
N ALA A 140 24.87 -0.37 26.50
CA ALA A 140 25.13 -1.78 26.79
C ALA A 140 25.27 -2.08 28.29
N LYS A 141 25.65 -1.07 29.09
CA LYS A 141 25.80 -1.18 30.56
C LYS A 141 24.47 -1.03 31.32
N LEU A 142 23.39 -0.63 30.66
CA LEU A 142 22.09 -0.48 31.32
C LEU A 142 21.47 -1.85 31.56
N GLU A 143 20.83 -1.99 32.72
CA GLU A 143 20.05 -3.17 33.04
C GLU A 143 18.99 -3.44 31.97
N THR A 144 18.89 -4.66 31.47
CA THR A 144 18.03 -5.12 30.37
C THR A 144 18.47 -4.70 28.95
N PHE A 145 19.58 -3.97 28.81
CA PHE A 145 20.21 -3.72 27.53
C PHE A 145 21.57 -4.44 27.50
N GLY A 146 21.95 -4.96 26.38
CA GLY A 146 23.27 -5.57 26.18
C GLY A 146 23.89 -5.06 24.88
N GLU A 147 25.04 -5.57 24.49
CA GLU A 147 25.75 -5.19 23.27
C GLU A 147 24.86 -5.30 22.02
N LYS A 148 24.06 -6.36 21.93
CA LYS A 148 23.10 -6.55 20.83
C LYS A 148 22.09 -5.40 20.78
N SER A 149 21.49 -5.03 21.92
CA SER A 149 20.51 -3.94 21.95
C SER A 149 21.13 -2.60 21.58
N GLN A 150 22.37 -2.35 21.98
CA GLN A 150 23.12 -1.15 21.62
C GLN A 150 23.38 -1.10 20.11
N LYS A 151 23.81 -2.21 19.51
CA LYS A 151 24.02 -2.32 18.06
C LYS A 151 22.72 -2.06 17.30
N ASP A 152 21.62 -2.68 17.72
CA ASP A 152 20.27 -2.48 17.13
C ASP A 152 19.84 -1.02 17.21
N ILE A 153 20.15 -0.32 18.31
CA ILE A 153 19.85 1.12 18.48
C ILE A 153 20.68 1.98 17.51
N LEU A 154 21.96 1.71 17.35
CA LEU A 154 22.81 2.44 16.40
C LEU A 154 22.35 2.23 14.94
N GLU A 155 21.96 1.02 14.60
CA GLU A 155 21.36 0.73 13.28
C GLU A 155 20.02 1.45 13.09
N ALA A 156 19.15 1.45 14.11
CA ALA A 156 17.88 2.15 14.09
C ALA A 156 18.05 3.68 13.90
N ILE A 157 19.07 4.29 14.53
CA ILE A 157 19.39 5.71 14.34
C ILE A 157 19.84 5.96 12.90
N LYS A 158 20.76 5.16 12.35
CA LYS A 158 21.21 5.28 10.95
C LYS A 158 20.04 5.17 9.95
N LEU A 159 19.11 4.26 10.19
CA LEU A 159 17.91 4.10 9.37
C LEU A 159 16.99 5.31 9.49
N TYR A 160 16.80 5.84 10.69
CA TYR A 160 15.99 7.04 10.94
C TYR A 160 16.56 8.28 10.22
N GLU A 161 17.87 8.50 10.29
CA GLU A 161 18.53 9.61 9.60
C GLU A 161 18.43 9.50 8.08
N LYS A 162 18.56 8.28 7.51
CA LYS A 162 18.32 8.04 6.09
C LYS A 162 16.88 8.32 5.67
N ARG A 163 15.90 8.09 6.56
CA ARG A 163 14.47 8.37 6.30
C ARG A 163 14.15 9.86 6.35
N SER A 164 14.77 10.60 7.29
CA SER A 164 14.54 12.05 7.41
C SER A 164 15.07 12.85 6.22
N SER A 165 15.98 12.28 5.42
CA SER A 165 16.52 12.90 4.20
C SER A 165 15.72 12.57 2.93
N LYS A 166 14.75 11.63 2.97
CA LYS A 166 13.86 11.32 1.83
C LYS A 166 12.52 12.02 2.01
N SER A 167 12.02 12.65 0.94
CA SER A 167 10.66 13.23 0.88
C SER A 167 9.65 12.25 1.47
N ASP A 168 8.71 12.75 2.29
CA ASP A 168 7.61 11.95 2.86
C ASP A 168 6.75 11.37 1.74
N ARG A 169 7.04 10.13 1.34
CA ARG A 169 6.24 9.42 0.34
C ARG A 169 4.99 8.87 1.00
N MET A 170 3.84 9.10 0.37
CA MET A 170 2.56 8.58 0.83
C MET A 170 2.26 7.19 0.25
N PRO A 171 1.50 6.32 0.94
CA PRO A 171 1.03 5.07 0.36
C PRO A 171 0.16 5.32 -0.89
N LEU A 172 0.26 4.41 -1.88
CA LEU A 172 -0.50 4.48 -3.13
C LEU A 172 -2.01 4.74 -2.93
N PRO A 173 -2.72 4.01 -2.03
CA PRO A 173 -4.16 4.22 -1.88
C PRO A 173 -4.53 5.63 -1.43
N TYR A 174 -3.70 6.24 -0.59
CA TYR A 174 -3.89 7.62 -0.15
C TYR A 174 -3.75 8.61 -1.32
N ALA A 175 -2.65 8.50 -2.09
CA ALA A 175 -2.45 9.34 -3.27
C ALA A 175 -3.55 9.15 -4.33
N TYR A 176 -4.02 7.91 -4.48
CA TYR A 176 -5.09 7.57 -5.41
C TYR A 176 -6.43 8.22 -5.00
N ALA A 177 -6.78 8.16 -3.71
CA ALA A 177 -7.98 8.80 -3.18
C ALA A 177 -7.95 10.32 -3.38
N LEU A 178 -6.82 10.97 -3.09
CA LEU A 178 -6.63 12.41 -3.31
C LEU A 178 -6.74 12.77 -4.79
N ALA A 179 -6.08 12.01 -5.66
CA ALA A 179 -6.16 12.25 -7.11
C ALA A 179 -7.59 12.10 -7.64
N ARG A 180 -8.34 11.12 -7.14
CA ARG A 180 -9.76 10.92 -7.49
C ARG A 180 -10.63 12.09 -7.04
N GLU A 181 -10.40 12.62 -5.84
CA GLU A 181 -11.11 13.79 -5.35
C GLU A 181 -10.88 15.03 -6.23
N ILE A 182 -9.61 15.26 -6.60
CA ILE A 182 -9.25 16.37 -7.49
C ILE A 182 -9.83 16.14 -8.89
N SER A 183 -9.81 14.92 -9.41
CA SER A 183 -10.40 14.59 -10.71
C SER A 183 -11.89 14.86 -10.72
N ASN A 184 -12.64 14.40 -9.71
CA ASN A 184 -14.08 14.65 -9.56
C ASN A 184 -14.41 16.15 -9.45
N TYR A 185 -13.49 16.94 -8.87
CA TYR A 185 -13.65 18.41 -8.84
C TYR A 185 -13.47 19.00 -10.23
N LEU A 186 -12.42 18.60 -10.96
CA LEU A 186 -12.10 19.12 -12.29
C LEU A 186 -13.12 18.70 -13.36
N GLU A 187 -13.70 17.50 -13.26
CA GLU A 187 -14.75 16.99 -14.17
C GLU A 187 -15.99 17.88 -14.22
N LYS A 188 -16.24 18.67 -13.18
CA LYS A 188 -17.38 19.61 -13.12
C LYS A 188 -17.17 20.83 -14.00
N PHE A 189 -15.94 21.09 -14.47
CA PHE A 189 -15.65 22.26 -15.29
C PHE A 189 -16.00 21.99 -16.77
N PRO A 190 -16.82 22.85 -17.40
CA PRO A 190 -17.21 22.71 -18.81
C PRO A 190 -15.98 22.71 -19.74
N GLY A 191 -15.90 21.74 -20.65
CA GLY A 191 -14.78 21.59 -21.60
C GLY A 191 -13.64 20.70 -21.15
N VAL A 192 -13.73 20.13 -19.96
CA VAL A 192 -12.91 18.98 -19.56
C VAL A 192 -13.46 17.73 -20.24
N ASN A 193 -12.62 17.06 -21.04
CA ASN A 193 -13.00 15.86 -21.79
C ASN A 193 -12.54 14.57 -21.07
N ARG A 194 -11.24 14.51 -20.71
CA ARG A 194 -10.66 13.37 -20.00
C ARG A 194 -9.68 13.83 -18.94
N ILE A 195 -9.59 13.06 -17.85
CA ILE A 195 -8.60 13.27 -16.79
C ILE A 195 -7.85 11.96 -16.57
N HIS A 196 -6.53 12.05 -16.44
CA HIS A 196 -5.66 10.93 -16.09
C HIS A 196 -4.69 11.33 -14.99
N THR A 197 -4.40 10.41 -14.11
CA THR A 197 -3.21 10.51 -13.26
C THR A 197 -1.96 10.30 -14.13
N LEU A 198 -0.82 10.82 -13.67
CA LEU A 198 0.48 10.69 -14.35
C LEU A 198 1.53 10.16 -13.38
N GLY A 199 2.78 10.17 -13.78
CA GLY A 199 3.93 9.87 -12.95
C GLY A 199 3.89 8.50 -12.27
N SER A 200 4.40 8.44 -11.06
CA SER A 200 4.45 7.21 -10.26
C SER A 200 3.06 6.72 -9.86
N LEU A 201 2.08 7.62 -9.74
CA LEU A 201 0.69 7.25 -9.43
C LEU A 201 0.05 6.47 -10.57
N ARG A 202 0.21 6.91 -11.82
CA ARG A 202 -0.31 6.16 -12.98
C ARG A 202 0.39 4.81 -13.16
N ARG A 203 1.67 4.72 -12.81
CA ARG A 203 2.41 3.46 -12.79
C ARG A 203 2.10 2.59 -11.58
N MET A 204 1.19 3.01 -10.69
CA MET A 204 0.75 2.27 -9.51
C MET A 204 1.90 1.85 -8.59
N VAL A 205 2.90 2.71 -8.38
CA VAL A 205 4.01 2.45 -7.45
C VAL A 205 3.48 2.43 -6.02
N SER A 206 3.95 1.50 -5.19
CA SER A 206 3.42 1.30 -3.82
C SER A 206 3.47 2.54 -2.93
N THR A 207 4.39 3.48 -3.21
CA THR A 207 4.47 4.77 -2.52
C THR A 207 4.64 5.90 -3.52
N ILE A 208 3.98 7.04 -3.29
CA ILE A 208 3.90 8.19 -4.19
C ILE A 208 4.54 9.41 -3.52
N GLY A 209 5.36 10.17 -4.26
CA GLY A 209 5.97 11.41 -3.76
C GLY A 209 5.10 12.63 -3.98
N ASP A 210 4.53 12.74 -5.18
CA ASP A 210 3.69 13.83 -5.66
C ASP A 210 2.53 13.28 -6.51
N VAL A 211 1.48 14.05 -6.65
CA VAL A 211 0.30 13.69 -7.44
C VAL A 211 0.31 14.50 -8.73
N ASP A 212 0.56 13.83 -9.86
CA ASP A 212 0.52 14.43 -11.18
C ASP A 212 -0.83 14.13 -11.86
N ILE A 213 -1.48 15.16 -12.41
CA ILE A 213 -2.79 15.06 -13.09
C ILE A 213 -2.72 15.70 -14.47
N ALA A 214 -3.25 15.00 -15.46
CA ALA A 214 -3.45 15.48 -16.83
C ALA A 214 -4.93 15.72 -17.11
N VAL A 215 -5.24 16.85 -17.71
CA VAL A 215 -6.58 17.19 -18.21
C VAL A 215 -6.52 17.37 -19.72
N GLN A 216 -7.40 16.67 -20.45
CA GLN A 216 -7.63 16.90 -21.87
C GLN A 216 -8.79 17.88 -22.05
N VAL A 217 -8.57 18.88 -22.89
CA VAL A 217 -9.61 19.83 -23.30
C VAL A 217 -10.17 19.51 -24.67
N GLU A 218 -11.46 19.81 -24.89
CA GLU A 218 -12.10 19.67 -26.20
C GLU A 218 -11.50 20.65 -27.21
N SER A 219 -11.17 20.13 -28.41
CA SER A 219 -10.58 20.92 -29.50
C SER A 219 -11.59 21.50 -30.51
N HIS A 220 -12.86 21.15 -30.40
CA HIS A 220 -13.88 21.51 -31.43
C HIS A 220 -14.26 22.99 -31.50
N LYS A 221 -13.80 23.82 -30.55
CA LYS A 221 -13.99 25.27 -30.59
C LYS A 221 -12.64 25.99 -30.75
N VAL A 222 -12.05 25.85 -31.92
CA VAL A 222 -10.66 26.22 -32.28
C VAL A 222 -10.23 27.66 -31.92
N HIS A 223 -11.13 28.63 -31.78
CA HIS A 223 -10.77 30.01 -31.42
C HIS A 223 -10.61 30.26 -29.90
N LYS A 224 -10.87 29.28 -29.01
CA LYS A 224 -10.85 29.45 -27.55
C LYS A 224 -9.99 28.43 -26.76
N VAL A 225 -9.22 27.56 -27.42
CA VAL A 225 -8.46 26.49 -26.69
C VAL A 225 -7.48 27.08 -25.69
N LYS A 226 -6.73 28.14 -26.04
CA LYS A 226 -5.79 28.78 -25.12
C LYS A 226 -6.47 29.46 -23.93
N SER A 227 -7.69 30.01 -24.11
CA SER A 227 -8.45 30.57 -22.98
C SER A 227 -8.95 29.46 -22.05
N LEU A 228 -9.43 28.34 -22.62
CA LEU A 228 -9.97 27.23 -21.89
C LEU A 228 -8.92 26.51 -21.02
N GLU A 229 -7.69 26.33 -21.54
CA GLU A 229 -6.57 25.77 -20.75
C GLU A 229 -6.29 26.63 -19.51
N LYS A 230 -6.24 27.96 -19.68
CA LYS A 230 -6.03 28.91 -18.58
C LYS A 230 -7.20 28.94 -17.60
N GLU A 231 -8.43 28.86 -18.11
CA GLU A 231 -9.65 28.85 -17.30
C GLU A 231 -9.67 27.59 -16.39
N ILE A 232 -9.29 26.41 -16.91
CA ILE A 232 -9.18 25.17 -16.13
C ILE A 232 -8.09 25.29 -15.06
N VAL A 233 -6.93 25.85 -15.40
CA VAL A 233 -5.88 26.14 -14.40
C VAL A 233 -6.42 27.06 -13.31
N ASN A 234 -7.09 28.16 -13.67
CA ASN A 234 -7.69 29.08 -12.71
C ASN A 234 -8.80 28.43 -11.86
N TYR A 235 -9.56 27.51 -12.43
CA TYR A 235 -10.55 26.73 -11.70
C TYR A 235 -9.90 25.78 -10.70
N PHE A 236 -8.84 25.06 -11.12
CA PHE A 236 -8.06 24.21 -10.24
C PHE A 236 -7.47 24.97 -9.05
N LEU A 237 -6.96 26.19 -9.27
CA LEU A 237 -6.40 27.02 -8.20
C LEU A 237 -7.44 27.39 -7.11
N LYS A 238 -8.73 27.18 -7.36
CA LYS A 238 -9.83 27.37 -6.38
C LYS A 238 -10.20 26.08 -5.65
N PHE A 239 -9.47 24.97 -5.87
CA PHE A 239 -9.72 23.72 -5.16
C PHE A 239 -9.58 23.92 -3.63
N PRO A 240 -10.59 23.53 -2.81
CA PRO A 240 -10.69 23.97 -1.41
C PRO A 240 -9.53 23.56 -0.51
N LYS A 241 -8.78 22.51 -0.88
CA LYS A 241 -7.66 21.99 -0.07
C LYS A 241 -6.30 22.60 -0.42
N ILE A 242 -6.23 23.54 -1.35
CA ILE A 242 -4.96 24.20 -1.69
C ILE A 242 -4.52 25.09 -0.53
N ILE A 243 -3.29 24.85 -0.06
CA ILE A 243 -2.61 25.64 0.98
C ILE A 243 -1.79 26.76 0.34
N SER A 244 -1.07 26.44 -0.73
CA SER A 244 -0.22 27.41 -1.41
C SER A 244 -0.01 27.05 -2.88
N VAL A 245 0.22 28.08 -3.70
CA VAL A 245 0.58 27.93 -5.11
C VAL A 245 2.09 28.01 -5.23
N VAL A 246 2.72 26.96 -5.77
CA VAL A 246 4.18 26.89 -5.98
C VAL A 246 4.55 27.54 -7.31
N ASN A 247 3.82 27.20 -8.36
CA ASN A 247 4.03 27.74 -9.71
C ASN A 247 2.73 27.66 -10.51
N THR A 248 2.51 28.61 -11.42
CA THR A 248 1.35 28.61 -12.32
C THR A 248 1.71 29.18 -13.70
N GLY A 249 1.01 28.72 -14.73
CA GLY A 249 1.09 29.19 -16.10
C GLY A 249 -0.20 28.82 -16.83
N ASP A 250 -0.31 29.17 -18.10
CA ASP A 250 -1.57 28.99 -18.85
C ASP A 250 -2.02 27.52 -19.01
N LYS A 251 -1.08 26.55 -18.93
CA LYS A 251 -1.33 25.12 -19.17
C LYS A 251 -0.91 24.22 -18.01
N LYS A 252 -0.43 24.79 -16.92
CA LYS A 252 0.10 24.00 -15.78
C LYS A 252 -0.03 24.78 -14.50
N ALA A 253 -0.18 24.05 -13.40
CA ALA A 253 -0.07 24.59 -12.06
C ALA A 253 0.58 23.56 -11.13
N SER A 254 1.40 24.04 -10.20
CA SER A 254 1.96 23.25 -9.10
C SER A 254 1.49 23.87 -7.79
N VAL A 255 0.84 23.09 -6.96
CA VAL A 255 0.28 23.54 -5.68
C VAL A 255 0.66 22.62 -4.55
N ILE A 256 0.57 23.10 -3.34
CA ILE A 256 0.58 22.29 -2.13
C ILE A 256 -0.85 22.17 -1.62
N VAL A 257 -1.31 20.94 -1.44
CA VAL A 257 -2.63 20.59 -0.93
C VAL A 257 -2.51 20.04 0.49
N SER A 258 -3.51 20.31 1.34
CA SER A 258 -3.55 19.76 2.71
C SER A 258 -3.44 18.21 2.68
N PRO A 259 -2.62 17.56 3.55
CA PRO A 259 -1.87 18.15 4.68
C PRO A 259 -0.49 18.72 4.34
N ASN A 260 0.08 18.50 3.21
CA ASN A 260 1.34 19.03 2.65
C ASN A 260 1.78 18.23 1.42
N ILE A 261 0.83 17.95 0.51
CA ILE A 261 1.09 17.12 -0.66
C ILE A 261 1.23 18.02 -1.87
N ARG A 262 2.28 17.81 -2.64
CA ARG A 262 2.45 18.47 -3.93
C ARG A 262 1.54 17.84 -4.97
N VAL A 263 0.83 18.70 -5.70
CA VAL A 263 -0.02 18.32 -6.84
C VAL A 263 0.37 19.16 -8.04
N ASP A 264 0.67 18.48 -9.14
CA ASP A 264 1.03 19.10 -10.41
C ASP A 264 -0.08 18.82 -11.44
N LEU A 265 -0.72 19.89 -11.92
CA LEU A 265 -1.72 19.85 -12.98
C LEU A 265 -1.09 20.21 -14.33
N ARG A 266 -1.47 19.47 -15.37
CA ARG A 266 -1.18 19.75 -16.78
C ARG A 266 -2.45 19.72 -17.61
N VAL A 267 -2.63 20.73 -18.45
CA VAL A 267 -3.77 20.84 -19.35
C VAL A 267 -3.25 20.78 -20.78
N GLN A 268 -3.85 19.93 -21.61
CA GLN A 268 -3.40 19.70 -22.99
C GLN A 268 -4.60 19.50 -23.92
N GLY A 269 -4.48 20.03 -25.15
CA GLY A 269 -5.43 19.76 -26.21
C GLY A 269 -5.36 18.32 -26.73
N GLU A 270 -6.43 17.87 -27.35
CA GLU A 270 -6.63 16.50 -27.82
C GLU A 270 -5.47 15.96 -28.70
N LYS A 271 -4.96 16.79 -29.63
CA LYS A 271 -4.01 16.34 -30.68
C LYS A 271 -2.73 15.71 -30.14
N SER A 272 -2.16 16.26 -29.07
CA SER A 272 -0.90 15.80 -28.48
C SER A 272 -1.06 15.19 -27.09
N TYR A 273 -2.30 14.86 -26.71
CA TYR A 273 -2.60 14.32 -25.39
C TYR A 273 -1.93 12.95 -25.13
N GLY A 274 -1.91 12.07 -26.14
CA GLY A 274 -1.24 10.77 -26.04
C GLY A 274 0.27 10.88 -25.85
N ALA A 275 0.92 11.85 -26.51
CA ALA A 275 2.35 12.11 -26.33
C ALA A 275 2.64 12.64 -24.92
N MET A 276 1.81 13.55 -24.41
CA MET A 276 1.90 14.06 -23.05
C MET A 276 1.72 12.94 -22.01
N LEU A 277 0.72 12.07 -22.18
CA LEU A 277 0.51 10.92 -21.30
C LEU A 277 1.74 10.02 -21.23
N GLN A 278 2.32 9.68 -22.40
CA GLN A 278 3.53 8.85 -22.45
C GLN A 278 4.68 9.53 -21.70
N TYR A 279 4.95 10.82 -22.02
CA TYR A 279 6.09 11.55 -21.49
C TYR A 279 6.02 11.72 -19.96
N PHE A 280 4.87 12.15 -19.42
CA PHE A 280 4.72 12.41 -17.98
C PHE A 280 4.34 11.17 -17.16
N THR A 281 3.97 10.06 -17.78
CA THR A 281 3.86 8.78 -17.08
C THR A 281 5.23 8.28 -16.63
N GLY A 282 6.27 8.48 -17.44
CA GLY A 282 7.63 8.00 -17.15
C GLY A 282 7.67 6.45 -17.18
N SER A 283 8.54 5.79 -16.42
CA SER A 283 9.54 6.36 -15.48
C SER A 283 10.61 7.19 -16.18
N LYS A 284 11.47 7.84 -15.42
CA LYS A 284 12.63 8.54 -16.00
C LYS A 284 13.47 7.61 -16.86
N MET A 285 13.74 6.40 -16.38
CA MET A 285 14.56 5.41 -17.10
C MET A 285 13.84 4.89 -18.34
N HIS A 286 12.53 4.63 -18.25
CA HIS A 286 11.73 4.27 -19.41
C HIS A 286 11.81 5.36 -20.50
N ASN A 287 11.64 6.63 -20.14
CA ASN A 287 11.72 7.73 -21.10
C ASN A 287 13.12 7.92 -21.69
N ILE A 288 14.19 7.66 -20.93
CA ILE A 288 15.56 7.69 -21.46
C ILE A 288 15.70 6.62 -22.53
N ARG A 289 15.37 5.37 -22.22
CA ARG A 289 15.48 4.24 -23.17
C ARG A 289 14.58 4.40 -24.38
N LEU A 290 13.34 4.89 -24.20
CA LEU A 290 12.43 5.12 -25.32
C LEU A 290 12.95 6.22 -26.27
N ARG A 291 13.57 7.27 -25.73
CA ARG A 291 14.23 8.32 -26.53
C ARG A 291 15.47 7.79 -27.25
N GLU A 292 16.29 6.98 -26.59
CA GLU A 292 17.43 6.31 -27.23
C GLU A 292 17.00 5.41 -28.40
N TYR A 293 15.89 4.67 -28.19
CA TYR A 293 15.27 3.87 -29.25
C TYR A 293 14.79 4.74 -30.42
N GLY A 294 14.13 5.87 -30.12
CA GLY A 294 13.72 6.84 -31.15
C GLY A 294 14.89 7.45 -31.89
N ILE A 295 15.96 7.86 -31.20
CA ILE A 295 17.18 8.43 -31.82
C ILE A 295 17.82 7.44 -32.81
N LYS A 296 17.89 6.15 -32.45
CA LYS A 296 18.38 5.10 -33.37
C LYS A 296 17.58 5.00 -34.68
N LYS A 297 16.30 5.47 -34.63
CA LYS A 297 15.39 5.53 -35.79
C LYS A 297 15.30 6.92 -36.42
N GLY A 298 16.19 7.86 -36.05
CA GLY A 298 16.16 9.23 -36.55
C GLY A 298 15.02 10.08 -36.03
N LEU A 299 14.49 9.74 -34.86
CA LEU A 299 13.31 10.38 -34.25
C LEU A 299 13.63 11.00 -32.88
N SER A 300 13.07 12.18 -32.61
CA SER A 300 13.16 12.88 -31.32
C SER A 300 11.78 12.98 -30.67
N LEU A 301 11.66 12.52 -29.41
CA LEU A 301 10.41 12.44 -28.65
C LEU A 301 10.35 13.53 -27.59
N ASN A 302 9.20 14.18 -27.46
CA ASN A 302 8.88 15.11 -26.36
C ASN A 302 7.39 15.01 -26.00
N GLU A 303 6.93 15.86 -25.05
CA GLU A 303 5.54 15.87 -24.57
C GLU A 303 4.51 16.32 -25.61
N TYR A 304 4.92 16.88 -26.74
CA TYR A 304 4.04 17.30 -27.84
C TYR A 304 3.93 16.28 -28.95
N GLY A 305 4.89 15.36 -29.05
CA GLY A 305 4.92 14.33 -30.10
C GLY A 305 6.31 13.89 -30.51
N ILE A 306 6.43 13.45 -31.75
CA ILE A 306 7.68 12.95 -32.34
C ILE A 306 8.09 13.86 -33.49
N LYS A 307 9.36 14.20 -33.57
CA LYS A 307 9.96 14.94 -34.69
C LYS A 307 11.03 14.09 -35.41
N SER A 308 11.13 14.22 -36.70
CA SER A 308 12.27 13.70 -37.43
C SER A 308 13.53 14.52 -37.12
N ILE A 309 14.67 13.86 -36.97
CA ILE A 309 15.97 14.50 -36.80
C ILE A 309 16.48 14.81 -38.22
N SER A 310 16.68 16.11 -38.55
CA SER A 310 17.26 16.55 -39.84
C SER A 310 18.65 15.92 -40.03
N ASN A 311 18.92 15.30 -41.19
CA ASN A 311 20.12 14.60 -41.59
C ASN A 311 20.18 13.08 -41.30
N PHE A 312 19.12 12.47 -40.84
CA PHE A 312 19.04 11.02 -40.69
C PHE A 312 18.22 10.44 -41.87
N GLN A 313 18.77 9.47 -42.60
CA GLN A 313 18.02 8.71 -43.61
C GLN A 313 17.10 7.73 -42.85
N LEU A 314 15.80 8.00 -42.89
CA LEU A 314 14.80 7.13 -42.27
C LEU A 314 14.72 5.78 -42.97
N PRO A 315 14.50 4.67 -42.25
CA PRO A 315 14.23 3.38 -42.88
C PRO A 315 13.00 3.50 -43.80
N THR A 316 13.10 2.88 -45.00
CA THR A 316 12.04 2.90 -46.04
C THR A 316 10.69 2.33 -45.59
N SER A 317 10.62 1.69 -44.43
CA SER A 317 9.38 1.14 -43.83
C SER A 317 8.49 2.16 -43.15
N ILE A 318 8.93 3.42 -42.98
CA ILE A 318 8.13 4.50 -42.41
C ILE A 318 7.80 5.49 -43.52
N GLU A 319 6.63 5.37 -44.14
CA GLU A 319 6.10 6.39 -45.08
C GLU A 319 5.82 7.69 -44.33
N ILE A 320 6.73 8.66 -44.42
CA ILE A 320 6.55 10.00 -43.89
C ILE A 320 6.28 10.95 -45.06
N PRO A 321 5.08 11.51 -45.15
CA PRO A 321 4.81 12.58 -46.09
C PRO A 321 5.59 13.84 -45.69
N ASN A 322 6.67 14.13 -46.39
CA ASN A 322 7.51 15.32 -46.24
C ASN A 322 8.41 15.39 -44.98
N PRO A 323 9.72 15.03 -45.07
CA PRO A 323 10.61 14.81 -43.91
C PRO A 323 11.16 16.07 -43.24
N LYS A 324 10.90 17.27 -43.74
CA LYS A 324 11.46 18.50 -43.17
C LYS A 324 10.58 19.05 -42.03
N SER A 325 10.99 18.79 -40.77
CA SER A 325 10.54 19.45 -39.53
C SER A 325 9.08 19.26 -39.10
N LYS A 326 8.38 18.20 -39.51
CA LYS A 326 6.99 17.98 -39.08
C LYS A 326 6.94 17.35 -37.67
N LEU A 327 6.14 17.95 -36.77
CA LEU A 327 5.75 17.33 -35.51
C LEU A 327 4.59 16.35 -35.77
N PHE A 328 4.78 15.07 -35.40
CA PHE A 328 3.74 14.06 -35.39
C PHE A 328 3.09 14.08 -34.01
N GLU A 329 1.82 14.44 -33.95
CA GLU A 329 1.02 14.51 -32.74
C GLU A 329 0.17 13.23 -32.61
N PHE A 330 -0.14 12.83 -31.38
CA PHE A 330 -0.86 11.58 -31.09
C PHE A 330 -1.96 11.87 -30.07
N LYS A 331 -3.20 11.51 -30.43
CA LYS A 331 -4.35 11.65 -29.52
C LYS A 331 -4.33 10.59 -28.43
N GLU A 332 -3.93 9.38 -28.80
CA GLU A 332 -3.84 8.24 -27.92
C GLU A 332 -2.36 7.80 -27.77
N GLU A 333 -2.02 7.38 -26.58
CA GLU A 333 -0.69 6.92 -26.23
C GLU A 333 -0.28 5.65 -27.05
N LYS A 334 -1.26 4.79 -27.34
CA LYS A 334 -1.06 3.58 -28.16
C LYS A 334 -0.61 3.93 -29.59
N GLU A 335 -1.10 5.02 -30.16
CA GLU A 335 -0.70 5.49 -31.48
C GLU A 335 0.78 5.85 -31.53
N LEU A 336 1.30 6.48 -30.45
CA LEU A 336 2.72 6.82 -30.34
C LEU A 336 3.60 5.57 -30.34
N TYR A 337 3.23 4.54 -29.56
CA TYR A 337 3.99 3.27 -29.55
C TYR A 337 3.94 2.57 -30.90
N ASN A 338 2.76 2.51 -31.53
CA ASN A 338 2.59 1.93 -32.86
C ASN A 338 3.43 2.65 -33.92
N PHE A 339 3.49 4.00 -33.86
CA PHE A 339 4.33 4.80 -34.78
C PHE A 339 5.82 4.48 -34.62
N LEU A 340 6.27 4.16 -33.41
CA LEU A 340 7.64 3.71 -33.15
C LEU A 340 7.89 2.27 -33.59
N GLY A 341 6.86 1.51 -34.00
CA GLY A 341 6.92 0.08 -34.27
C GLY A 341 7.00 -0.77 -32.99
N LEU A 342 6.44 -0.28 -31.91
CA LEU A 342 6.44 -0.95 -30.61
C LEU A 342 5.03 -1.41 -30.24
N GLN A 343 4.92 -2.60 -29.64
CA GLN A 343 3.73 -2.99 -28.91
C GLN A 343 3.47 -1.98 -27.77
N TYR A 344 2.20 -1.69 -27.49
CA TYR A 344 1.85 -0.81 -26.37
C TYR A 344 2.38 -1.38 -25.04
N ILE A 345 3.05 -0.52 -24.28
CA ILE A 345 3.61 -0.86 -22.97
C ILE A 345 2.69 -0.29 -21.89
N PRO A 346 2.03 -1.13 -21.08
CA PRO A 346 1.21 -0.67 -19.95
C PRO A 346 2.01 0.21 -18.98
N PRO A 347 1.41 1.26 -18.40
CA PRO A 347 2.09 2.17 -17.48
C PRO A 347 2.81 1.46 -16.32
N GLU A 348 2.20 0.42 -15.76
CA GLU A 348 2.68 -0.29 -14.58
C GLU A 348 4.07 -0.91 -14.78
N ILE A 349 4.42 -1.29 -16.01
CA ILE A 349 5.69 -1.95 -16.31
C ILE A 349 6.74 -1.03 -16.93
N ARG A 350 6.50 0.28 -16.99
CA ARG A 350 7.44 1.29 -17.56
C ARG A 350 8.52 1.67 -16.54
N GLU A 351 9.41 0.78 -16.21
CA GLU A 351 10.47 1.05 -15.22
C GLU A 351 11.88 1.13 -15.86
N GLY A 352 12.00 1.00 -17.19
CA GLY A 352 13.26 1.07 -17.90
C GLY A 352 14.10 -0.20 -17.72
N THR A 353 13.45 -1.35 -17.66
CA THR A 353 14.10 -2.67 -17.59
C THR A 353 14.30 -3.22 -19.02
N ASN A 354 13.49 -4.16 -19.43
CA ASN A 354 13.53 -4.80 -20.75
C ASN A 354 12.21 -4.65 -21.54
N GLU A 355 11.31 -3.78 -21.07
CA GLU A 355 9.97 -3.63 -21.65
C GLU A 355 10.01 -3.13 -23.10
N ILE A 356 10.99 -2.27 -23.46
CA ILE A 356 11.10 -1.75 -24.82
C ILE A 356 11.57 -2.85 -25.78
N ASP A 357 12.56 -3.64 -25.38
CA ASP A 357 13.08 -4.76 -26.18
C ASP A 357 12.01 -5.85 -26.41
N LEU A 358 11.16 -6.07 -25.41
CA LEU A 358 10.03 -6.99 -25.51
C LEU A 358 8.90 -6.41 -26.37
N ALA A 359 8.63 -5.11 -26.27
CA ALA A 359 7.64 -4.43 -27.10
C ALA A 359 8.02 -4.43 -28.59
N GLU A 360 9.30 -4.26 -28.90
CA GLU A 360 9.82 -4.37 -30.29
C GLU A 360 9.59 -5.77 -30.86
N LYS A 361 9.66 -6.81 -30.02
CA LYS A 361 9.46 -8.21 -30.41
C LYS A 361 8.00 -8.66 -30.30
N ASN A 362 7.07 -7.77 -29.97
CA ASN A 362 5.66 -8.09 -29.65
C ASN A 362 5.51 -9.15 -28.55
N LYS A 363 6.35 -9.08 -27.50
CA LYS A 363 6.39 -10.04 -26.38
C LYS A 363 5.98 -9.45 -25.02
N ILE A 364 5.36 -8.28 -25.00
CA ILE A 364 4.73 -7.77 -23.76
C ILE A 364 3.57 -8.71 -23.41
N PRO A 365 3.56 -9.29 -22.19
CA PRO A 365 2.51 -10.24 -21.81
C PRO A 365 1.17 -9.54 -21.58
N ASN A 366 0.07 -10.30 -21.71
CA ASN A 366 -1.25 -9.84 -21.29
C ASN A 366 -1.32 -9.87 -19.77
N LEU A 367 -1.10 -8.71 -19.15
CA LEU A 367 -1.12 -8.57 -17.69
C LEU A 367 -2.50 -8.87 -17.12
N VAL A 368 -2.53 -9.47 -15.92
CA VAL A 368 -3.76 -9.72 -15.18
C VAL A 368 -4.59 -8.44 -14.99
N GLU A 369 -5.90 -8.54 -15.08
CA GLU A 369 -6.85 -7.46 -14.88
C GLU A 369 -7.81 -7.76 -13.73
N ILE A 370 -8.41 -6.72 -13.14
CA ILE A 370 -9.36 -6.88 -12.04
C ILE A 370 -10.55 -7.79 -12.42
N LYS A 371 -10.99 -7.76 -13.69
CA LYS A 371 -12.06 -8.61 -14.20
C LYS A 371 -11.70 -10.11 -14.26
N ASP A 372 -10.41 -10.46 -14.20
CA ASP A 372 -9.95 -11.84 -14.19
C ASP A 372 -10.07 -12.48 -12.80
N ILE A 373 -10.21 -11.66 -11.74
CA ILE A 373 -10.29 -12.10 -10.36
C ILE A 373 -11.69 -12.66 -10.09
N LYS A 374 -11.73 -13.89 -9.60
CA LYS A 374 -12.95 -14.65 -9.33
C LYS A 374 -13.25 -14.85 -7.86
N GLY A 375 -12.32 -14.51 -6.99
CA GLY A 375 -12.51 -14.66 -5.56
C GLY A 375 -11.40 -14.02 -4.74
N ASP A 376 -11.65 -13.93 -3.43
CA ASP A 376 -10.72 -13.46 -2.42
C ASP A 376 -10.55 -14.56 -1.37
N LEU A 377 -9.31 -14.86 -1.01
CA LEU A 377 -8.95 -16.01 -0.19
C LEU A 377 -8.38 -15.61 1.19
N HIS A 378 -8.41 -14.31 1.53
CA HIS A 378 -7.95 -13.80 2.81
C HIS A 378 -8.92 -12.73 3.32
N ILE A 379 -9.93 -13.19 4.05
CA ILE A 379 -11.02 -12.37 4.60
C ILE A 379 -11.31 -12.80 6.03
N HIS A 380 -11.43 -11.83 6.93
CA HIS A 380 -11.75 -12.00 8.33
C HIS A 380 -13.20 -11.63 8.61
N SER A 381 -13.88 -12.44 9.41
CA SER A 381 -15.26 -12.22 9.82
C SER A 381 -15.38 -11.80 11.29
N SER A 382 -16.59 -11.46 11.70
CA SER A 382 -16.92 -11.18 13.10
C SER A 382 -17.18 -12.46 13.93
N TYR A 383 -16.92 -13.65 13.39
CA TYR A 383 -17.11 -14.91 14.12
C TYR A 383 -16.13 -15.05 15.26
N ASP A 384 -16.64 -15.31 16.47
CA ASP A 384 -15.81 -15.40 17.68
C ASP A 384 -15.10 -16.75 17.80
N LEU A 385 -13.94 -16.83 17.19
CA LEU A 385 -12.97 -17.94 17.38
C LEU A 385 -12.14 -17.78 18.66
N LYS A 386 -12.39 -16.77 19.50
CA LYS A 386 -11.42 -16.31 20.52
C LYS A 386 -10.04 -16.09 19.88
N PRO A 387 -9.94 -15.23 18.86
CA PRO A 387 -8.79 -15.18 17.98
C PRO A 387 -7.51 -14.70 18.65
N SER A 388 -6.37 -15.03 18.04
CA SER A 388 -5.04 -14.58 18.47
C SER A 388 -4.84 -13.07 18.26
N HIS A 389 -5.56 -12.50 17.28
CA HIS A 389 -5.50 -11.09 16.87
C HIS A 389 -6.88 -10.43 16.84
N ASP A 390 -7.10 -9.49 15.92
CA ASP A 390 -8.33 -8.74 15.75
C ASP A 390 -9.43 -9.56 15.03
N PHE A 391 -10.65 -9.02 15.10
CA PHE A 391 -11.82 -9.57 14.41
C PHE A 391 -12.07 -8.78 13.11
N GLY A 392 -12.71 -9.45 12.14
CA GLY A 392 -13.46 -8.74 11.12
C GLY A 392 -14.73 -8.10 11.69
N GLU A 393 -15.27 -7.13 10.95
CA GLU A 393 -16.47 -6.39 11.37
C GLU A 393 -17.77 -7.07 10.93
N ASN A 394 -17.72 -7.85 9.84
CA ASN A 394 -18.88 -8.37 9.15
C ASN A 394 -19.06 -9.88 9.36
N SER A 395 -20.31 -10.30 9.42
CA SER A 395 -20.68 -11.71 9.45
C SER A 395 -20.34 -12.42 8.12
N TYR A 396 -20.25 -13.74 8.13
CA TYR A 396 -20.08 -14.53 6.91
C TYR A 396 -21.12 -14.23 5.84
N GLN A 397 -22.37 -13.97 6.24
CA GLN A 397 -23.45 -13.66 5.32
C GLN A 397 -23.23 -12.31 4.64
N GLU A 398 -22.89 -11.27 5.38
CA GLU A 398 -22.61 -9.92 4.84
C GLU A 398 -21.39 -9.91 3.91
N ILE A 399 -20.36 -10.73 4.22
CA ILE A 399 -19.19 -10.91 3.35
C ILE A 399 -19.60 -11.56 2.02
N LEU A 400 -20.46 -12.59 2.05
CA LEU A 400 -20.95 -13.25 0.84
C LEU A 400 -21.81 -12.32 -0.02
N GLU A 401 -22.65 -11.50 0.60
CA GLU A 401 -23.43 -10.46 -0.10
C GLU A 401 -22.52 -9.42 -0.78
N LYS A 402 -21.46 -9.01 -0.11
CA LYS A 402 -20.45 -8.12 -0.70
C LYS A 402 -19.70 -8.80 -1.84
N ALA A 403 -19.33 -10.06 -1.68
CA ALA A 403 -18.67 -10.86 -2.72
C ALA A 403 -19.57 -11.03 -3.97
N GLU A 404 -20.89 -11.22 -3.80
CA GLU A 404 -21.85 -11.26 -4.91
C GLU A 404 -21.91 -9.91 -5.64
N GLN A 405 -21.90 -8.77 -4.92
CA GLN A 405 -21.84 -7.43 -5.52
C GLN A 405 -20.55 -7.23 -6.33
N LEU A 406 -19.42 -7.78 -5.86
CA LEU A 406 -18.12 -7.76 -6.54
C LEU A 406 -18.02 -8.79 -7.68
N LYS A 407 -19.06 -9.61 -7.89
CA LYS A 407 -19.14 -10.70 -8.89
C LYS A 407 -18.10 -11.79 -8.67
N TYR A 408 -17.75 -12.07 -7.42
CA TYR A 408 -16.89 -13.19 -7.09
C TYR A 408 -17.63 -14.51 -7.22
N GLU A 409 -16.94 -15.54 -7.72
CA GLU A 409 -17.45 -16.91 -7.79
C GLU A 409 -17.28 -17.63 -6.44
N TYR A 410 -16.23 -17.25 -5.68
CA TYR A 410 -15.91 -17.87 -4.39
C TYR A 410 -15.17 -16.92 -3.44
N VAL A 411 -15.19 -17.28 -2.15
CA VAL A 411 -14.38 -16.63 -1.10
C VAL A 411 -13.77 -17.68 -0.18
N GLY A 412 -12.65 -17.34 0.45
CA GLY A 412 -12.04 -18.07 1.55
C GLY A 412 -12.23 -17.30 2.85
N PHE A 413 -12.92 -17.88 3.84
CA PHE A 413 -12.98 -17.32 5.19
C PHE A 413 -11.75 -17.75 5.97
N THR A 414 -10.87 -16.82 6.28
CA THR A 414 -9.56 -17.05 6.87
C THR A 414 -9.36 -16.25 8.14
N ASP A 415 -10.37 -16.30 9.03
CA ASP A 415 -10.26 -15.69 10.36
C ASP A 415 -8.94 -16.11 11.04
N HIS A 416 -8.43 -15.26 11.94
CA HIS A 416 -7.25 -15.58 12.73
C HIS A 416 -7.44 -16.82 13.59
N ASN A 417 -6.39 -17.62 13.74
CA ASN A 417 -6.44 -18.81 14.57
C ASN A 417 -6.85 -18.50 16.01
N THR A 418 -7.47 -19.48 16.63
CA THR A 418 -7.82 -19.43 18.05
C THR A 418 -6.55 -19.24 18.90
N LYS A 419 -6.60 -18.33 19.87
CA LYS A 419 -5.50 -18.07 20.79
C LYS A 419 -5.17 -19.34 21.59
N ILE A 420 -3.91 -19.80 21.51
CA ILE A 420 -3.47 -21.02 22.22
C ILE A 420 -3.36 -20.78 23.74
N SER A 421 -2.89 -19.59 24.12
CA SER A 421 -2.66 -19.27 25.54
C SER A 421 -3.96 -19.20 26.32
N GLY A 422 -4.07 -20.03 27.36
CA GLY A 422 -5.23 -20.06 28.26
C GLY A 422 -6.39 -20.93 27.76
N GLN A 423 -6.18 -21.75 26.72
CA GLN A 423 -7.16 -22.72 26.23
C GLN A 423 -6.54 -24.12 26.14
N THR A 424 -7.36 -25.12 26.38
CA THR A 424 -6.98 -26.53 26.17
C THR A 424 -7.13 -26.92 24.71
N GLU A 425 -6.43 -27.97 24.27
CA GLU A 425 -6.59 -28.53 22.93
C GLU A 425 -8.06 -28.88 22.63
N LYS A 426 -8.77 -29.46 23.61
CA LYS A 426 -10.18 -29.80 23.47
C LYS A 426 -11.06 -28.57 23.19
N GLU A 427 -10.87 -27.49 23.93
CA GLU A 427 -11.64 -26.24 23.72
C GLU A 427 -11.40 -25.67 22.33
N ILE A 428 -10.15 -25.67 21.84
CA ILE A 428 -9.81 -25.23 20.49
C ILE A 428 -10.51 -26.12 19.45
N LEU A 429 -10.44 -27.43 19.61
CA LEU A 429 -11.11 -28.37 18.69
C LEU A 429 -12.63 -28.18 18.67
N ASP A 430 -13.26 -27.95 19.82
CA ASP A 430 -14.71 -27.73 19.92
C ASP A 430 -15.11 -26.42 19.20
N ILE A 431 -14.34 -25.35 19.35
CA ILE A 431 -14.54 -24.05 18.64
C ILE A 431 -14.40 -24.28 17.13
N MET A 432 -13.33 -24.93 16.67
CA MET A 432 -13.10 -25.17 15.24
C MET A 432 -14.19 -26.04 14.62
N LYS A 433 -14.65 -27.08 15.33
CA LYS A 433 -15.75 -27.94 14.91
C LYS A 433 -17.09 -27.19 14.80
N LEU A 434 -17.35 -26.28 15.75
CA LEU A 434 -18.55 -25.44 15.72
C LEU A 434 -18.52 -24.50 14.51
N ARG A 435 -17.40 -23.75 14.32
CA ARG A 435 -17.20 -22.88 13.15
C ARG A 435 -17.41 -23.63 11.83
N TYR A 436 -16.80 -24.81 11.69
CA TYR A 436 -16.96 -25.66 10.52
C TYR A 436 -18.42 -25.97 10.24
N LYS A 437 -19.19 -26.39 11.27
CA LYS A 437 -20.62 -26.69 11.13
C LYS A 437 -21.44 -25.46 10.73
N ASP A 438 -21.13 -24.31 11.31
CA ASP A 438 -21.89 -23.09 11.05
C ASP A 438 -21.63 -22.57 9.64
N ILE A 439 -20.39 -22.55 9.16
CA ILE A 439 -20.08 -22.15 7.78
C ILE A 439 -20.71 -23.12 6.77
N ARG A 440 -20.69 -24.44 7.04
CA ARG A 440 -21.28 -25.44 6.13
C ARG A 440 -22.82 -25.34 5.99
N LYS A 441 -23.52 -24.69 6.93
CA LYS A 441 -24.96 -24.43 6.84
C LYS A 441 -25.29 -23.23 5.94
N ILE A 442 -24.32 -22.39 5.64
CA ILE A 442 -24.56 -21.17 4.86
C ILE A 442 -24.88 -21.54 3.42
N ASN A 443 -26.05 -21.12 2.94
CA ASN A 443 -26.46 -21.25 1.55
C ASN A 443 -26.25 -19.90 0.83
N SER A 444 -25.40 -19.87 -0.19
CA SER A 444 -25.09 -18.67 -0.97
C SER A 444 -24.78 -19.04 -2.42
N LYS A 445 -25.01 -18.08 -3.34
CA LYS A 445 -24.59 -18.22 -4.75
C LYS A 445 -23.05 -18.19 -4.86
N VAL A 446 -22.38 -17.38 -4.02
CA VAL A 446 -20.93 -17.36 -3.93
C VAL A 446 -20.45 -18.57 -3.12
N LYS A 447 -19.56 -19.37 -3.70
CA LYS A 447 -19.02 -20.55 -3.01
C LYS A 447 -18.06 -20.14 -1.90
N ASN A 448 -18.29 -20.63 -0.68
CA ASN A 448 -17.35 -20.43 0.41
C ASN A 448 -16.39 -21.63 0.58
N PHE A 449 -15.15 -21.31 0.99
CA PHE A 449 -14.13 -22.25 1.43
C PHE A 449 -13.74 -21.91 2.86
N ILE A 450 -13.57 -22.93 3.69
CA ILE A 450 -13.20 -22.76 5.09
C ILE A 450 -11.67 -22.74 5.17
N GLY A 451 -11.10 -21.56 5.28
CA GLY A 451 -9.69 -21.35 5.55
C GLY A 451 -9.44 -20.95 7.01
N LEU A 452 -8.18 -20.75 7.34
CA LEU A 452 -7.74 -20.14 8.59
C LEU A 452 -6.40 -19.44 8.36
N GLU A 453 -6.24 -18.22 8.87
CA GLU A 453 -4.92 -17.58 8.96
C GLU A 453 -4.25 -17.98 10.26
N ILE A 454 -3.09 -18.62 10.14
CA ILE A 454 -2.38 -19.22 11.28
C ILE A 454 -1.05 -18.55 11.52
N ASP A 455 -0.81 -18.20 12.78
CA ASP A 455 0.48 -17.69 13.25
C ASP A 455 1.58 -18.75 13.11
N ILE A 456 2.68 -18.36 12.48
CA ILE A 456 3.93 -19.12 12.50
C ILE A 456 4.68 -18.79 13.81
N MET A 457 4.76 -19.76 14.70
CA MET A 457 5.48 -19.60 15.97
C MET A 457 6.99 -19.42 15.74
N PRO A 458 7.75 -18.86 16.70
CA PRO A 458 9.20 -18.65 16.52
C PRO A 458 10.01 -19.92 16.22
N ASP A 459 9.53 -21.10 16.64
CA ASP A 459 10.13 -22.42 16.36
C ASP A 459 9.69 -23.01 15.00
N GLY A 460 8.84 -22.29 14.24
CA GLY A 460 8.32 -22.73 12.95
C GLY A 460 7.09 -23.62 13.02
N LYS A 461 6.56 -23.90 14.20
CA LYS A 461 5.29 -24.61 14.36
C LYS A 461 4.12 -23.69 14.07
N LEU A 462 2.98 -24.28 13.73
CA LEU A 462 1.71 -23.56 13.60
C LEU A 462 1.05 -23.39 14.97
N ALA A 463 0.43 -22.23 15.19
CA ALA A 463 -0.30 -21.93 16.42
C ALA A 463 -1.69 -22.61 16.42
N LEU A 464 -1.72 -23.92 16.18
CA LEU A 464 -2.94 -24.72 16.11
C LEU A 464 -2.65 -26.21 16.44
N PRO A 465 -3.52 -26.90 17.21
CA PRO A 465 -3.45 -28.35 17.36
C PRO A 465 -3.61 -29.07 16.01
N GLU A 466 -2.82 -30.13 15.78
CA GLU A 466 -2.82 -30.85 14.49
C GLU A 466 -4.22 -31.32 14.06
N LYS A 467 -5.02 -31.86 15.00
CA LYS A 467 -6.38 -32.33 14.72
C LYS A 467 -7.35 -31.21 14.29
N ALA A 468 -7.05 -29.95 14.57
CA ALA A 468 -7.90 -28.85 14.17
C ALA A 468 -7.83 -28.57 12.66
N ILE A 469 -6.77 -29.07 11.98
CA ILE A 469 -6.61 -28.98 10.52
C ILE A 469 -7.74 -29.74 9.78
N ASP A 470 -8.39 -30.70 10.41
CA ASP A 470 -9.50 -31.45 9.82
C ASP A 470 -10.75 -30.57 9.53
N TYR A 471 -10.87 -29.45 10.28
CA TYR A 471 -12.00 -28.53 10.18
C TYR A 471 -11.79 -27.36 9.20
N VAL A 472 -10.78 -27.43 8.33
CA VAL A 472 -10.52 -26.45 7.29
C VAL A 472 -10.29 -27.11 5.92
N ASP A 473 -10.59 -26.38 4.85
CA ASP A 473 -10.29 -26.80 3.48
C ASP A 473 -8.83 -26.48 3.11
N PHE A 474 -8.31 -25.32 3.58
CA PHE A 474 -6.93 -24.87 3.37
C PHE A 474 -6.46 -23.95 4.50
N LEU A 475 -5.15 -23.71 4.55
CA LEU A 475 -4.50 -22.83 5.51
C LEU A 475 -3.69 -21.75 4.79
N ILE A 476 -3.73 -20.55 5.35
CA ILE A 476 -2.77 -19.50 5.06
C ILE A 476 -1.92 -19.27 6.31
N VAL A 477 -0.62 -19.08 6.12
CA VAL A 477 0.33 -18.96 7.24
C VAL A 477 1.03 -17.60 7.19
N SER A 478 1.24 -17.01 8.37
CA SER A 478 1.74 -15.65 8.50
C SER A 478 2.64 -15.47 9.72
N VAL A 479 3.53 -14.47 9.66
CA VAL A 479 4.37 -14.06 10.78
C VAL A 479 3.80 -12.81 11.41
N HIS A 480 3.28 -12.90 12.66
CA HIS A 480 2.73 -11.76 13.40
C HIS A 480 3.57 -11.34 14.61
N SER A 481 4.62 -12.09 14.96
CA SER A 481 5.45 -11.82 16.11
C SER A 481 6.92 -12.11 15.85
N VAL A 482 7.82 -11.58 16.69
CA VAL A 482 9.27 -11.85 16.64
C VAL A 482 9.84 -11.59 15.24
N PHE A 483 9.68 -10.35 14.76
CA PHE A 483 10.11 -9.91 13.41
C PHE A 483 11.62 -9.73 13.26
N ASN A 484 12.37 -9.65 14.36
CA ASN A 484 13.80 -9.32 14.41
C ASN A 484 14.73 -10.55 14.44
N MET A 485 14.30 -11.65 13.83
CA MET A 485 15.15 -12.81 13.63
C MET A 485 16.14 -12.54 12.48
N ASP A 486 17.31 -13.20 12.51
CA ASP A 486 18.22 -13.20 11.36
C ASP A 486 17.60 -13.92 10.16
N MET A 487 18.06 -13.59 8.95
CA MET A 487 17.54 -14.12 7.69
C MET A 487 17.48 -15.65 7.66
N LYS A 488 18.53 -16.33 8.13
CA LYS A 488 18.59 -17.80 8.10
C LYS A 488 17.54 -18.42 9.02
N SER A 489 17.44 -17.94 10.26
CA SER A 489 16.47 -18.41 11.24
C SER A 489 15.04 -18.11 10.81
N MET A 490 14.77 -16.91 10.27
CA MET A 490 13.45 -16.55 9.77
C MET A 490 13.06 -17.40 8.55
N THR A 491 14.00 -17.65 7.63
CA THR A 491 13.75 -18.53 6.47
C THR A 491 13.41 -19.95 6.93
N GLN A 492 14.16 -20.51 7.88
CA GLN A 492 13.88 -21.85 8.41
C GLN A 492 12.52 -21.92 9.12
N ARG A 493 12.17 -20.89 9.90
CA ARG A 493 10.86 -20.75 10.55
C ARG A 493 9.72 -20.82 9.53
N VAL A 494 9.80 -20.03 8.46
CA VAL A 494 8.78 -19.99 7.41
C VAL A 494 8.71 -21.32 6.64
N LEU A 495 9.85 -21.89 6.23
CA LEU A 495 9.88 -23.17 5.52
C LEU A 495 9.29 -24.32 6.35
N SER A 496 9.53 -24.33 7.66
CA SER A 496 8.94 -25.33 8.57
C SER A 496 7.41 -25.23 8.55
N ALA A 497 6.86 -24.02 8.66
CA ALA A 497 5.41 -23.78 8.62
C ALA A 497 4.80 -24.15 7.27
N LEU A 498 5.47 -23.83 6.16
CA LEU A 498 5.02 -24.17 4.81
C LEU A 498 4.99 -25.68 4.53
N SER A 499 5.64 -26.49 5.38
CA SER A 499 5.67 -27.95 5.23
C SER A 499 4.45 -28.66 5.81
N TYR A 500 3.60 -27.93 6.56
CA TYR A 500 2.40 -28.52 7.17
C TYR A 500 1.32 -28.86 6.12
N PRO A 501 0.52 -29.90 6.38
CA PRO A 501 -0.58 -30.25 5.46
C PRO A 501 -1.60 -29.12 5.35
N LYS A 502 -2.25 -29.05 4.19
CA LYS A 502 -3.25 -28.01 3.82
C LYS A 502 -2.73 -26.56 3.80
N VAL A 503 -1.47 -26.28 4.09
CA VAL A 503 -0.89 -24.96 3.86
C VAL A 503 -0.79 -24.70 2.37
N LYS A 504 -1.47 -23.65 1.91
CA LYS A 504 -1.60 -23.29 0.49
C LYS A 504 -1.12 -21.88 0.17
N ILE A 505 -1.08 -20.98 1.14
CA ILE A 505 -0.70 -19.58 0.91
C ILE A 505 0.23 -19.12 2.03
N LEU A 506 1.33 -18.46 1.64
CA LEU A 506 2.16 -17.65 2.54
C LEU A 506 1.62 -16.22 2.51
N ALA A 507 0.96 -15.79 3.58
CA ALA A 507 0.32 -14.48 3.68
C ALA A 507 1.31 -13.36 3.98
N HIS A 508 1.05 -12.15 3.43
CA HIS A 508 1.86 -10.92 3.60
C HIS A 508 3.35 -11.20 3.92
N PRO A 509 4.05 -11.81 2.95
CA PRO A 509 5.25 -12.62 3.17
C PRO A 509 6.48 -11.87 3.66
N THR A 510 6.54 -10.53 3.51
CA THR A 510 7.62 -9.72 4.09
C THR A 510 7.26 -9.17 5.47
N GLY A 511 6.00 -9.18 5.85
CA GLY A 511 5.49 -8.56 7.07
C GLY A 511 5.66 -7.03 7.11
N ARG A 512 5.90 -6.38 5.96
CA ARG A 512 6.07 -4.92 5.87
C ARG A 512 4.78 -4.16 6.15
N LEU A 513 4.93 -2.95 6.67
CA LEU A 513 3.87 -1.94 6.75
C LEU A 513 4.40 -0.63 6.18
N LEU A 514 3.87 -0.19 5.04
CA LEU A 514 4.32 0.99 4.32
C LEU A 514 4.34 2.23 5.23
N GLY A 515 5.50 2.88 5.30
CA GLY A 515 5.70 4.06 6.13
C GLY A 515 5.87 3.82 7.64
N SER A 516 5.73 2.57 8.14
CA SER A 516 5.84 2.26 9.58
C SER A 516 6.82 1.14 9.92
N ARG A 517 6.78 0.01 9.19
CA ARG A 517 7.66 -1.13 9.45
C ARG A 517 8.26 -1.64 8.15
N GLU A 518 9.57 -1.75 8.10
CA GLU A 518 10.24 -2.54 7.06
C GLU A 518 9.98 -4.03 7.32
N GLY A 519 9.91 -4.81 6.27
CA GLY A 519 9.73 -6.25 6.38
C GLY A 519 10.94 -6.94 7.01
N PHE A 520 10.77 -8.20 7.39
CA PHE A 520 11.88 -9.07 7.78
C PHE A 520 12.57 -9.64 6.52
N GLU A 521 13.82 -10.05 6.69
CA GLU A 521 14.61 -10.63 5.61
C GLU A 521 14.39 -12.14 5.52
N LEU A 522 14.24 -12.64 4.28
CA LEU A 522 14.16 -14.05 3.92
C LEU A 522 15.18 -14.38 2.82
N ASP A 523 15.64 -15.62 2.79
CA ASP A 523 16.30 -16.21 1.61
C ASP A 523 15.21 -16.51 0.57
N TRP A 524 14.89 -15.49 -0.25
CA TRP A 524 13.80 -15.54 -1.20
C TRP A 524 13.96 -16.65 -2.23
N ALA A 525 15.18 -16.97 -2.65
CA ALA A 525 15.42 -18.06 -3.58
C ALA A 525 14.93 -19.40 -3.02
N LYS A 526 15.24 -19.70 -1.75
CA LYS A 526 14.75 -20.91 -1.08
C LYS A 526 13.24 -20.92 -0.90
N ILE A 527 12.65 -19.78 -0.53
CA ILE A 527 11.19 -19.67 -0.39
C ILE A 527 10.51 -19.91 -1.73
N PHE A 528 10.99 -19.28 -2.81
CA PHE A 528 10.40 -19.43 -4.14
C PHE A 528 10.53 -20.85 -4.68
N GLU A 529 11.70 -21.48 -4.55
CA GLU A 529 11.90 -22.88 -4.94
C GLU A 529 10.95 -23.82 -4.17
N PHE A 530 10.84 -23.62 -2.86
CA PHE A 530 9.97 -24.45 -2.01
C PHE A 530 8.49 -24.29 -2.40
N CYS A 531 8.01 -23.04 -2.51
CA CYS A 531 6.63 -22.73 -2.86
C CYS A 531 6.27 -23.27 -4.25
N SER A 532 7.14 -23.09 -5.24
CA SER A 532 6.98 -23.64 -6.58
C SER A 532 6.87 -25.17 -6.58
N LYS A 533 7.79 -25.84 -5.89
CA LYS A 533 7.85 -27.31 -5.79
C LYS A 533 6.64 -27.90 -5.06
N LYS A 534 6.15 -27.22 -4.03
CA LYS A 534 5.04 -27.67 -3.17
C LYS A 534 3.68 -27.17 -3.63
N ASN A 535 3.61 -26.39 -4.73
CA ASN A 535 2.37 -25.79 -5.23
C ASN A 535 1.67 -24.91 -4.17
N ILE A 536 2.47 -24.11 -3.45
CA ILE A 536 2.03 -23.13 -2.48
C ILE A 536 2.08 -21.76 -3.16
N ALA A 537 1.02 -20.97 -3.03
CA ALA A 537 0.98 -19.61 -3.54
C ALA A 537 1.63 -18.64 -2.54
N ILE A 538 2.25 -17.59 -3.07
CA ILE A 538 2.70 -16.45 -2.26
C ILE A 538 1.68 -15.33 -2.41
N GLU A 539 1.29 -14.73 -1.31
CA GLU A 539 0.30 -13.67 -1.33
C GLU A 539 0.83 -12.37 -1.93
N ILE A 540 -0.02 -11.71 -2.69
CA ILE A 540 0.05 -10.28 -2.99
C ILE A 540 -1.09 -9.63 -2.21
N ASN A 541 -0.81 -9.19 -1.01
CA ASN A 541 -1.77 -8.58 -0.10
C ASN A 541 -2.13 -7.17 -0.55
N SER A 542 -3.41 -6.93 -0.77
CA SER A 542 -3.94 -5.67 -1.31
C SER A 542 -4.18 -4.61 -0.23
N LEU A 543 -4.01 -4.95 1.05
CA LEU A 543 -4.26 -4.00 2.14
C LEU A 543 -3.41 -2.73 1.93
N PRO A 544 -4.01 -1.53 1.98
CA PRO A 544 -3.35 -0.26 1.68
C PRO A 544 -2.00 -0.02 2.35
N LYS A 545 -1.82 -0.51 3.57
CA LYS A 545 -0.57 -0.39 4.33
C LYS A 545 0.47 -1.45 3.97
N ARG A 546 0.07 -2.56 3.35
CA ARG A 546 0.97 -3.68 3.07
C ARG A 546 1.47 -3.64 1.62
N LEU A 547 0.58 -3.83 0.65
CA LEU A 547 0.92 -4.09 -0.76
C LEU A 547 2.09 -5.08 -0.85
N ASP A 548 1.94 -6.22 -0.19
CA ASP A 548 2.97 -7.21 0.13
C ASP A 548 2.59 -8.57 -0.50
N LEU A 549 3.33 -9.08 -1.38
CA LEU A 549 4.73 -9.02 -1.78
C LEU A 549 5.01 -7.76 -2.63
N PRO A 550 6.20 -7.10 -2.48
CA PRO A 550 6.63 -6.03 -3.40
C PRO A 550 6.71 -6.48 -4.86
N ASP A 551 6.39 -5.59 -5.78
CA ASP A 551 6.43 -5.84 -7.22
C ASP A 551 7.79 -6.35 -7.74
N SER A 552 8.91 -5.91 -7.14
CA SER A 552 10.24 -6.42 -7.46
C SER A 552 10.40 -7.90 -7.12
N LEU A 553 9.93 -8.32 -5.94
CA LEU A 553 9.96 -9.73 -5.52
C LEU A 553 8.94 -10.57 -6.30
N VAL A 554 7.77 -10.00 -6.66
CA VAL A 554 6.84 -10.66 -7.59
C VAL A 554 7.52 -10.95 -8.92
N ARG A 555 8.26 -9.98 -9.47
CA ARG A 555 9.00 -10.13 -10.73
C ARG A 555 10.09 -11.21 -10.65
N GLU A 556 10.77 -11.30 -9.52
CA GLU A 556 11.78 -12.32 -9.26
C GLU A 556 11.14 -13.72 -9.11
N ALA A 557 10.08 -13.84 -8.32
CA ALA A 557 9.39 -15.10 -8.07
C ALA A 557 8.80 -15.75 -9.34
N LEU A 558 8.42 -14.95 -10.35
CA LEU A 558 7.98 -15.47 -11.65
C LEU A 558 9.06 -16.33 -12.35
N GLN A 559 10.35 -16.05 -12.13
CA GLN A 559 11.46 -16.85 -12.70
C GLN A 559 11.48 -18.27 -12.12
N TYR A 560 10.98 -18.43 -10.89
CA TYR A 560 10.82 -19.73 -10.20
C TYR A 560 9.47 -20.39 -10.49
N LYS A 561 8.60 -19.79 -11.33
CA LYS A 561 7.25 -20.28 -11.66
C LYS A 561 6.33 -20.37 -10.43
N VAL A 562 6.56 -19.53 -9.44
CA VAL A 562 5.67 -19.39 -8.27
C VAL A 562 4.30 -18.89 -8.70
N LYS A 563 3.23 -19.40 -8.07
CA LYS A 563 1.88 -18.86 -8.22
C LYS A 563 1.59 -17.87 -7.11
N PHE A 564 0.73 -16.91 -7.40
CA PHE A 564 0.35 -15.87 -6.43
C PHE A 564 -1.13 -15.94 -6.11
N ALA A 565 -1.47 -15.56 -4.88
CA ALA A 565 -2.84 -15.28 -4.47
C ALA A 565 -2.97 -13.77 -4.20
N ILE A 566 -3.84 -13.08 -4.92
CA ILE A 566 -4.12 -11.66 -4.67
C ILE A 566 -5.29 -11.58 -3.70
N ASN A 567 -5.06 -11.08 -2.48
CA ASN A 567 -6.08 -11.07 -1.45
C ASN A 567 -6.16 -9.70 -0.78
N THR A 568 -7.32 -9.41 -0.18
CA THR A 568 -7.54 -8.09 0.43
C THR A 568 -7.15 -8.03 1.90
N ASP A 569 -7.04 -9.17 2.60
CA ASP A 569 -6.85 -9.19 4.07
C ASP A 569 -7.96 -8.34 4.74
N ALA A 570 -9.19 -8.53 4.22
CA ALA A 570 -10.32 -7.68 4.55
C ALA A 570 -10.82 -7.97 5.96
N HIS A 571 -10.87 -6.94 6.81
CA HIS A 571 -11.49 -6.93 8.12
C HIS A 571 -12.83 -6.17 8.14
N ALA A 572 -13.18 -5.54 7.02
CA ALA A 572 -14.47 -4.92 6.75
C ALA A 572 -14.85 -5.11 5.28
N ASN A 573 -16.14 -5.14 4.97
CA ASN A 573 -16.64 -5.28 3.59
C ASN A 573 -16.06 -4.22 2.64
N SER A 574 -15.83 -3.00 3.12
CA SER A 574 -15.20 -1.92 2.34
C SER A 574 -13.74 -2.20 1.95
N HIS A 575 -13.03 -3.06 2.71
CA HIS A 575 -11.65 -3.44 2.38
C HIS A 575 -11.59 -4.34 1.14
N MET A 576 -12.64 -5.11 0.86
CA MET A 576 -12.73 -5.95 -0.34
C MET A 576 -12.67 -5.13 -1.65
N ASP A 577 -13.08 -3.86 -1.61
CA ASP A 577 -12.94 -2.93 -2.75
C ASP A 577 -11.48 -2.62 -3.08
N GLY A 578 -10.54 -2.94 -2.17
CA GLY A 578 -9.10 -2.75 -2.34
C GLY A 578 -8.40 -3.75 -3.26
N MET A 579 -9.06 -4.77 -3.78
CA MET A 579 -8.48 -5.83 -4.62
C MET A 579 -7.65 -5.27 -5.78
N PHE A 580 -8.06 -4.16 -6.38
CA PHE A 580 -7.37 -3.56 -7.52
C PHE A 580 -5.95 -3.07 -7.17
N TYR A 581 -5.65 -2.77 -5.91
CA TYR A 581 -4.28 -2.41 -5.49
C TYR A 581 -3.34 -3.62 -5.57
N GLY A 582 -3.80 -4.80 -5.14
CA GLY A 582 -3.04 -6.03 -5.29
C GLY A 582 -2.87 -6.43 -6.75
N VAL A 583 -3.93 -6.28 -7.57
CA VAL A 583 -3.84 -6.48 -9.02
C VAL A 583 -2.82 -5.53 -9.63
N SER A 584 -2.74 -4.28 -9.20
CA SER A 584 -1.74 -3.34 -9.72
C SER A 584 -0.31 -3.75 -9.36
N VAL A 585 -0.08 -4.28 -8.15
CA VAL A 585 1.23 -4.85 -7.76
C VAL A 585 1.57 -6.06 -8.62
N ALA A 586 0.63 -6.97 -8.87
CA ALA A 586 0.82 -8.12 -9.75
C ALA A 586 1.17 -7.68 -11.19
N ARG A 587 0.46 -6.67 -11.73
CA ARG A 587 0.75 -6.07 -13.05
C ARG A 587 2.16 -5.47 -13.10
N ARG A 588 2.56 -4.73 -12.07
CA ARG A 588 3.93 -4.20 -11.92
C ARG A 588 4.97 -5.31 -11.87
N GLY A 589 4.63 -6.43 -11.24
CA GLY A 589 5.44 -7.65 -11.23
C GLY A 589 5.37 -8.46 -12.52
N TRP A 590 4.62 -8.01 -13.55
CA TRP A 590 4.46 -8.66 -14.86
C TRP A 590 3.60 -9.94 -14.83
N CYS A 591 2.78 -10.14 -13.84
CA CYS A 591 1.90 -11.30 -13.77
C CYS A 591 0.83 -11.29 -14.86
N THR A 592 0.60 -12.45 -15.44
CA THR A 592 -0.56 -12.78 -16.26
C THR A 592 -1.64 -13.45 -15.39
N LYS A 593 -2.86 -13.63 -15.93
CA LYS A 593 -3.91 -14.39 -15.22
C LYS A 593 -3.47 -15.82 -14.87
N ASN A 594 -2.58 -16.41 -15.67
CA ASN A 594 -2.12 -17.78 -15.42
C ASN A 594 -1.20 -17.90 -14.20
N ASP A 595 -0.68 -16.80 -13.69
CA ASP A 595 0.21 -16.75 -12.53
C ASP A 595 -0.58 -16.58 -11.23
N ILE A 596 -1.88 -16.28 -11.30
CA ILE A 596 -2.74 -15.89 -10.17
C ILE A 596 -3.77 -16.98 -9.88
N ILE A 597 -3.81 -17.45 -8.63
CA ILE A 597 -4.74 -18.49 -8.18
C ILE A 597 -6.19 -17.99 -8.18
N ASN A 598 -6.41 -16.73 -7.83
CA ASN A 598 -7.75 -16.13 -7.77
C ASN A 598 -8.45 -16.02 -9.13
N THR A 599 -7.77 -16.33 -10.24
CA THR A 599 -8.35 -16.36 -11.59
C THR A 599 -8.86 -17.75 -11.98
N LEU A 600 -8.61 -18.77 -11.17
CA LEU A 600 -9.05 -20.14 -11.41
C LEU A 600 -10.59 -20.26 -11.33
N SER A 601 -11.15 -21.17 -12.10
CA SER A 601 -12.55 -21.59 -11.89
C SER A 601 -12.70 -22.29 -10.53
N ILE A 602 -13.93 -22.35 -10.00
CA ILE A 602 -14.21 -23.09 -8.75
C ILE A 602 -13.69 -24.53 -8.81
N SER A 603 -13.87 -25.20 -9.96
CA SER A 603 -13.41 -26.58 -10.14
C SER A 603 -11.90 -26.71 -10.11
N ASP A 604 -11.18 -25.78 -10.73
CA ASP A 604 -9.72 -25.81 -10.77
C ASP A 604 -9.12 -25.35 -9.44
N PHE A 605 -9.75 -24.38 -8.75
CA PHE A 605 -9.39 -24.00 -7.40
C PHE A 605 -9.53 -25.19 -6.43
N ARG A 606 -10.63 -25.94 -6.48
CA ARG A 606 -10.79 -27.17 -5.69
C ARG A 606 -9.69 -28.20 -5.96
N LYS A 607 -9.32 -28.41 -7.23
CA LYS A 607 -8.21 -29.30 -7.58
C LYS A 607 -6.89 -28.79 -7.01
N TRP A 608 -6.70 -27.45 -7.01
CA TRP A 608 -5.46 -26.84 -6.51
C TRP A 608 -5.32 -26.99 -4.99
N ILE A 609 -6.38 -26.77 -4.21
CA ILE A 609 -6.31 -26.94 -2.74
C ILE A 609 -6.16 -28.40 -2.33
N ASN A 610 -6.61 -29.38 -3.13
CA ASN A 610 -6.54 -30.81 -2.82
C ASN A 610 -5.23 -31.47 -3.30
N ARG A 611 -4.40 -30.76 -4.06
CA ARG A 611 -3.04 -31.22 -4.43
C ARG A 611 -2.04 -30.92 -3.32
#